data_3106b4f4a9a40d06d0307a06319c4d13
#
_entry.id   3106b4f4a9a40d06d0307a06319c4d13
#
_cell.length_a   1.000
_cell.length_b   1.000
_cell.length_c   1.000
_cell.angle_alpha   90.00
_cell.angle_beta   90.00
_cell.angle_gamma   90.00
#
_symmetry.space_group_name_H-M   'P 1'
#
loop_
_entity.id
_entity.type
_entity.pdbx_description
1 polymer ?
#
loop_
_entity_poly.entity_id
_entity_poly.type
_entity_poly.pdbx_seq_one_letter_code
_entity_poly.pdbx_strand_id
1 'polypeptide(L)'
;MKKLYIKTFGCQMNEYDSDKMADILHADEGMTITDTPEDADVVLLNTCSIREKAEDKVFSDLGRLRELKKRKPNLLIGVGGCVASQEGQQIINRAPYVDVVFGPQTLHRLPDLIAQRHQTGRPQVDISFPEIEKFDHLPTSRKTRGSAYVSIMEGCSKYCSYCVVPYTRGEEVSRPLDDVLTEVAGLAAQGIKEIVLLGQNVNAYLGKMSESGELADFALLIEYVAEIPGVERIRFTTSHPKEFTQRLIDVYAKVPKLVSHLHLPVQHASDSVLSAMKRGYTALEYKSIIRKMRAVRSDLTLSSDFIVGFPGETDEDFNKLLKMVEELQFDNSFCFIFSPRPGTPAANLTDDTPYEIKLRRLQTLLALIDSQGEKISQAMLGNTETILVEGLAKDGVNLQGRSANNRIIHLEVPDHNSDNWIGKMIDVKITEVLNYTLRGELIESYVH
;
A
#
# COMPACT_ATOMS: atom_id res chain seq x y z
N MET A 1 16.68 23.24 -15.45
CA MET A 1 16.49 22.10 -14.53
C MET A 1 15.65 21.07 -15.25
N LYS A 2 16.07 19.82 -15.30
CA LYS A 2 15.26 18.75 -15.93
C LYS A 2 14.02 18.48 -15.09
N LYS A 3 12.90 18.17 -15.74
CA LYS A 3 11.61 17.89 -15.12
C LYS A 3 11.25 16.42 -15.21
N LEU A 4 10.76 15.87 -14.10
CA LEU A 4 10.35 14.48 -13.94
C LEU A 4 8.85 14.38 -13.73
N TYR A 5 8.18 13.57 -14.53
CA TYR A 5 6.80 13.16 -14.31
C TYR A 5 6.75 11.69 -13.92
N ILE A 6 6.09 11.37 -12.81
CA ILE A 6 5.87 9.99 -12.38
C ILE A 6 4.38 9.70 -12.33
N LYS A 7 3.94 8.69 -13.05
CA LYS A 7 2.59 8.13 -12.92
C LYS A 7 2.64 6.83 -12.16
N THR A 8 2.06 6.84 -10.96
CA THR A 8 2.00 5.67 -10.07
C THR A 8 0.70 4.91 -10.28
N PHE A 9 0.80 3.60 -10.43
CA PHE A 9 -0.33 2.68 -10.45
C PHE A 9 -0.24 1.76 -9.23
N GLY A 10 -1.39 1.49 -8.59
CA GLY A 10 -1.51 0.34 -7.69
C GLY A 10 -1.60 0.66 -6.21
N CYS A 11 -0.61 0.29 -5.43
CA CYS A 11 -0.65 0.23 -3.97
C CYS A 11 0.31 1.25 -3.32
N GLN A 12 0.20 1.40 -2.01
CA GLN A 12 1.06 2.29 -1.19
C GLN A 12 2.56 1.98 -1.33
N MET A 13 2.94 0.69 -1.53
CA MET A 13 4.33 0.35 -1.84
C MET A 13 4.83 1.02 -3.13
N ASN A 14 3.96 1.09 -4.17
CA ASN A 14 4.34 1.79 -5.40
C ASN A 14 4.40 3.31 -5.20
N GLU A 15 3.59 3.88 -4.30
CA GLU A 15 3.71 5.29 -3.92
C GLU A 15 5.06 5.55 -3.24
N TYR A 16 5.44 4.72 -2.27
CA TYR A 16 6.78 4.76 -1.67
C TYR A 16 7.90 4.62 -2.72
N ASP A 17 7.81 3.63 -3.63
CA ASP A 17 8.80 3.44 -4.69
C ASP A 17 8.89 4.68 -5.60
N SER A 18 7.76 5.33 -5.92
CA SER A 18 7.74 6.55 -6.74
C SER A 18 8.39 7.75 -6.03
N ASP A 19 8.14 7.92 -4.74
CA ASP A 19 8.79 8.95 -3.94
C ASP A 19 10.31 8.74 -3.92
N LYS A 20 10.76 7.50 -3.74
CA LYS A 20 12.20 7.16 -3.78
C LYS A 20 12.82 7.38 -5.16
N MET A 21 12.13 7.04 -6.26
CA MET A 21 12.59 7.37 -7.63
C MET A 21 12.79 8.88 -7.79
N ALA A 22 11.84 9.68 -7.30
CA ALA A 22 11.93 11.14 -7.34
C ALA A 22 13.11 11.65 -6.51
N ASP A 23 13.33 11.10 -5.31
CA ASP A 23 14.45 11.47 -4.43
C ASP A 23 15.81 11.12 -5.06
N ILE A 24 15.93 9.92 -5.66
CA ILE A 24 17.15 9.47 -6.36
C ILE A 24 17.49 10.41 -7.52
N LEU A 25 16.53 10.68 -8.41
CA LEU A 25 16.77 11.53 -9.59
C LEU A 25 16.97 13.00 -9.24
N HIS A 26 16.40 13.44 -8.11
CA HIS A 26 16.71 14.76 -7.58
C HIS A 26 18.13 14.85 -7.03
N ALA A 27 18.57 13.84 -6.27
CA ALA A 27 19.93 13.81 -5.69
C ALA A 27 21.01 13.73 -6.77
N ASP A 28 20.77 12.97 -7.84
CA ASP A 28 21.73 12.74 -8.91
C ASP A 28 21.81 13.90 -9.93
N GLU A 29 20.66 14.32 -10.49
CA GLU A 29 20.61 15.32 -11.58
C GLU A 29 19.86 16.60 -11.20
N GLY A 30 19.41 16.78 -9.95
CA GLY A 30 18.62 17.94 -9.52
C GLY A 30 17.25 18.02 -10.18
N MET A 31 16.66 16.89 -10.60
CA MET A 31 15.36 16.89 -11.26
C MET A 31 14.26 17.36 -10.33
N THR A 32 13.28 18.08 -10.88
CA THR A 32 12.09 18.55 -10.16
C THR A 32 10.84 17.90 -10.70
N ILE A 33 9.88 17.59 -9.80
CA ILE A 33 8.60 16.99 -10.18
C ILE A 33 7.75 17.99 -10.96
N THR A 34 7.04 17.50 -11.97
CA THR A 34 5.98 18.21 -12.70
C THR A 34 4.69 17.41 -12.72
N ASP A 35 3.55 18.10 -12.80
CA ASP A 35 2.22 17.48 -12.79
C ASP A 35 1.75 17.01 -14.16
N THR A 36 2.46 17.38 -15.24
CA THR A 36 2.08 17.05 -16.60
C THR A 36 3.21 16.38 -17.37
N PRO A 37 2.94 15.31 -18.13
CA PRO A 37 3.97 14.64 -18.93
C PRO A 37 4.49 15.49 -20.08
N GLU A 38 3.70 16.47 -20.54
CA GLU A 38 4.09 17.41 -21.60
C GLU A 38 5.29 18.28 -21.22
N ASP A 39 5.38 18.64 -19.95
CA ASP A 39 6.47 19.47 -19.42
C ASP A 39 7.71 18.66 -19.04
N ALA A 40 7.58 17.33 -18.94
CA ALA A 40 8.63 16.48 -18.44
C ALA A 40 9.76 16.24 -19.46
N ASP A 41 10.99 16.09 -18.98
CA ASP A 41 12.13 15.56 -19.73
C ASP A 41 12.27 14.05 -19.52
N VAL A 42 11.82 13.55 -18.36
CA VAL A 42 11.74 12.14 -18.01
C VAL A 42 10.31 11.82 -17.57
N VAL A 43 9.72 10.77 -18.14
CA VAL A 43 8.42 10.23 -17.75
C VAL A 43 8.62 8.81 -17.24
N LEU A 44 8.21 8.54 -16.02
CA LEU A 44 8.23 7.20 -15.41
C LEU A 44 6.80 6.69 -15.16
N LEU A 45 6.54 5.46 -15.58
CA LEU A 45 5.32 4.73 -15.24
C LEU A 45 5.68 3.68 -14.18
N ASN A 46 5.29 3.88 -12.93
CA ASN A 46 5.47 2.90 -11.86
C ASN A 46 4.25 1.97 -11.83
N THR A 47 4.45 0.70 -12.17
CA THR A 47 3.41 -0.25 -12.54
C THR A 47 3.11 -1.25 -11.44
N CYS A 48 1.85 -1.73 -11.42
CA CYS A 48 1.36 -2.70 -10.44
C CYS A 48 0.79 -3.94 -11.14
N SER A 49 1.07 -5.15 -10.64
CA SER A 49 0.54 -6.41 -11.15
C SER A 49 -0.64 -6.97 -10.34
N ILE A 50 -1.05 -6.29 -9.26
CA ILE A 50 -2.13 -6.80 -8.37
C ILE A 50 -3.50 -6.72 -9.04
N ARG A 51 -3.77 -5.67 -9.85
CA ARG A 51 -5.06 -5.46 -10.51
C ARG A 51 -5.04 -6.01 -11.92
N GLU A 52 -6.10 -6.74 -12.30
CA GLU A 52 -6.23 -7.41 -13.59
C GLU A 52 -5.98 -6.52 -14.82
N LYS A 53 -6.52 -5.31 -14.81
CA LYS A 53 -6.37 -4.36 -15.92
C LYS A 53 -5.15 -3.42 -15.78
N ALA A 54 -4.21 -3.74 -14.87
CA ALA A 54 -3.08 -2.84 -14.66
C ALA A 54 -2.15 -2.81 -15.88
N GLU A 55 -1.88 -3.96 -16.48
CA GLU A 55 -1.08 -4.07 -17.70
C GLU A 55 -1.70 -3.31 -18.87
N ASP A 56 -3.00 -3.50 -19.14
CA ASP A 56 -3.71 -2.81 -20.22
C ASP A 56 -3.63 -1.29 -20.08
N LYS A 57 -3.74 -0.78 -18.84
CA LYS A 57 -3.59 0.65 -18.57
C LYS A 57 -2.18 1.15 -18.87
N VAL A 58 -1.16 0.37 -18.51
CA VAL A 58 0.24 0.73 -18.80
C VAL A 58 0.44 0.86 -20.31
N PHE A 59 0.01 -0.12 -21.10
CA PHE A 59 0.16 -0.05 -22.56
C PHE A 59 -0.72 1.05 -23.20
N SER A 60 -1.90 1.33 -22.66
CA SER A 60 -2.72 2.47 -23.08
C SER A 60 -2.00 3.80 -22.85
N ASP A 61 -1.39 4.01 -21.69
CA ASP A 61 -0.62 5.21 -21.39
C ASP A 61 0.66 5.29 -22.23
N LEU A 62 1.36 4.18 -22.43
CA LEU A 62 2.50 4.12 -23.35
C LEU A 62 2.11 4.55 -24.76
N GLY A 63 0.92 4.15 -25.25
CA GLY A 63 0.40 4.62 -26.53
C GLY A 63 0.28 6.15 -26.63
N ARG A 64 -0.17 6.81 -25.55
CA ARG A 64 -0.24 8.28 -25.48
C ARG A 64 1.16 8.90 -25.45
N LEU A 65 2.07 8.33 -24.68
CA LEU A 65 3.45 8.80 -24.57
C LEU A 65 4.23 8.64 -25.89
N ARG A 66 3.87 7.67 -26.73
CA ARG A 66 4.43 7.54 -28.09
C ARG A 66 4.23 8.80 -28.91
N GLU A 67 3.03 9.36 -28.91
CA GLU A 67 2.73 10.59 -29.64
C GLU A 67 3.45 11.80 -29.03
N LEU A 68 3.59 11.84 -27.70
CA LEU A 68 4.39 12.87 -27.06
C LEU A 68 5.87 12.77 -27.44
N LYS A 69 6.44 11.57 -27.44
CA LYS A 69 7.85 11.35 -27.81
C LYS A 69 8.14 11.71 -29.27
N LYS A 70 7.18 11.55 -30.22
CA LYS A 70 7.32 12.03 -31.59
C LYS A 70 7.49 13.54 -31.65
N ARG A 71 6.76 14.30 -30.80
CA ARG A 71 6.86 15.77 -30.71
C ARG A 71 8.07 16.23 -29.89
N LYS A 72 8.53 15.40 -28.95
CA LYS A 72 9.64 15.65 -28.02
C LYS A 72 10.65 14.49 -28.08
N PRO A 73 11.50 14.40 -29.12
CA PRO A 73 12.37 13.23 -29.38
C PRO A 73 13.34 12.91 -28.24
N ASN A 74 13.73 13.93 -27.47
CA ASN A 74 14.64 13.78 -26.32
C ASN A 74 13.93 13.34 -25.03
N LEU A 75 12.58 13.21 -25.02
CA LEU A 75 11.83 12.70 -23.88
C LEU A 75 12.30 11.27 -23.54
N LEU A 76 12.71 11.04 -22.32
CA LEU A 76 13.01 9.69 -21.82
C LEU A 76 11.74 9.07 -21.22
N ILE A 77 11.42 7.84 -21.61
CA ILE A 77 10.29 7.07 -21.09
C ILE A 77 10.80 5.84 -20.37
N GLY A 78 10.52 5.76 -19.06
CA GLY A 78 10.84 4.59 -18.22
C GLY A 78 9.59 3.87 -17.74
N VAL A 79 9.67 2.55 -17.62
CA VAL A 79 8.64 1.69 -17.02
C VAL A 79 9.24 0.91 -15.87
N GLY A 80 8.73 1.16 -14.67
CA GLY A 80 9.19 0.51 -13.43
C GLY A 80 8.08 -0.29 -12.74
N GLY A 81 8.42 -1.02 -11.68
CA GLY A 81 7.48 -1.69 -10.80
C GLY A 81 7.16 -3.14 -11.19
N CYS A 82 6.05 -3.67 -10.64
CA CYS A 82 5.75 -5.11 -10.68
C CYS A 82 5.45 -5.65 -12.09
N VAL A 83 4.75 -4.91 -12.96
CA VAL A 83 4.55 -5.31 -14.36
C VAL A 83 5.87 -5.26 -15.12
N ALA A 84 6.72 -4.27 -14.82
CA ALA A 84 8.05 -4.21 -15.42
C ALA A 84 8.91 -5.43 -15.06
N SER A 85 8.87 -5.88 -13.79
CA SER A 85 9.54 -7.13 -13.38
C SER A 85 8.99 -8.37 -14.07
N GLN A 86 7.68 -8.41 -14.30
CA GLN A 86 7.01 -9.57 -14.92
C GLN A 86 7.30 -9.64 -16.42
N GLU A 87 7.18 -8.53 -17.14
CA GLU A 87 7.26 -8.47 -18.60
C GLU A 87 8.67 -8.20 -19.13
N GLY A 88 9.48 -7.45 -18.41
CA GLY A 88 10.88 -7.17 -18.76
C GLY A 88 11.07 -6.73 -20.20
N GLN A 89 11.84 -7.50 -20.96
CA GLN A 89 12.15 -7.24 -22.38
C GLN A 89 10.89 -7.18 -23.27
N GLN A 90 9.77 -7.83 -22.89
CA GLN A 90 8.54 -7.81 -23.68
C GLN A 90 7.94 -6.41 -23.77
N ILE A 91 8.17 -5.55 -22.76
CA ILE A 91 7.74 -4.14 -22.80
C ILE A 91 8.42 -3.43 -23.98
N ILE A 92 9.74 -3.60 -24.12
CA ILE A 92 10.50 -3.00 -25.24
C ILE A 92 10.03 -3.56 -26.58
N ASN A 93 9.77 -4.88 -26.66
CA ASN A 93 9.30 -5.51 -27.91
C ASN A 93 7.94 -4.95 -28.36
N ARG A 94 7.01 -4.69 -27.42
CA ARG A 94 5.69 -4.11 -27.70
C ARG A 94 5.71 -2.58 -27.86
N ALA A 95 6.63 -1.90 -27.17
CA ALA A 95 6.77 -0.45 -27.15
C ALA A 95 8.25 -0.03 -27.34
N PRO A 96 8.80 -0.12 -28.58
CA PRO A 96 10.23 0.14 -28.86
C PRO A 96 10.71 1.57 -28.54
N TYR A 97 9.79 2.46 -28.23
CA TYR A 97 10.07 3.85 -27.85
C TYR A 97 10.28 4.02 -26.32
N VAL A 98 10.13 2.96 -25.52
CA VAL A 98 10.52 2.94 -24.11
C VAL A 98 12.04 2.85 -24.00
N ASP A 99 12.62 3.67 -23.14
CA ASP A 99 14.07 3.81 -23.00
C ASP A 99 14.63 2.96 -21.87
N VAL A 100 13.90 2.83 -20.76
CA VAL A 100 14.36 2.11 -19.56
C VAL A 100 13.23 1.25 -18.98
N VAL A 101 13.55 0.00 -18.63
CA VAL A 101 12.65 -0.91 -17.91
C VAL A 101 13.38 -1.43 -16.68
N PHE A 102 12.77 -1.30 -15.49
CA PHE A 102 13.41 -1.68 -14.24
C PHE A 102 12.41 -2.27 -13.24
N GLY A 103 12.90 -3.21 -12.44
CA GLY A 103 12.11 -3.81 -11.36
C GLY A 103 12.04 -2.93 -10.11
N PRO A 104 11.15 -3.27 -9.13
CA PRO A 104 11.14 -2.58 -7.84
C PRO A 104 12.47 -2.72 -7.09
N GLN A 105 13.19 -3.83 -7.30
CA GLN A 105 14.44 -4.12 -6.62
C GLN A 105 15.64 -3.34 -7.19
N THR A 106 15.53 -2.84 -8.43
CA THR A 106 16.62 -2.15 -9.14
C THR A 106 16.36 -0.65 -9.31
N LEU A 107 15.34 -0.09 -8.63
CA LEU A 107 15.01 1.33 -8.77
C LEU A 107 16.16 2.27 -8.36
N HIS A 108 17.04 1.87 -7.45
CA HIS A 108 18.21 2.63 -7.03
C HIS A 108 19.24 2.77 -8.15
N ARG A 109 19.25 1.87 -9.15
CA ARG A 109 20.12 1.94 -10.33
C ARG A 109 19.56 2.79 -11.47
N LEU A 110 18.42 3.45 -11.26
CA LEU A 110 17.76 4.25 -12.30
C LEU A 110 18.65 5.33 -12.93
N PRO A 111 19.49 6.09 -12.19
CA PRO A 111 20.45 7.03 -12.79
C PRO A 111 21.43 6.35 -13.76
N ASP A 112 21.99 5.20 -13.36
CA ASP A 112 22.93 4.45 -14.18
C ASP A 112 22.28 3.93 -15.47
N LEU A 113 21.04 3.44 -15.38
CA LEU A 113 20.26 2.98 -16.54
C LEU A 113 19.98 4.12 -17.51
N ILE A 114 19.64 5.30 -16.99
CA ILE A 114 19.45 6.51 -17.81
C ILE A 114 20.76 6.92 -18.48
N ALA A 115 21.88 6.93 -17.73
CA ALA A 115 23.19 7.27 -18.29
C ALA A 115 23.61 6.27 -19.37
N GLN A 116 23.46 4.96 -19.16
CA GLN A 116 23.73 3.93 -20.16
C GLN A 116 22.86 4.06 -21.41
N ARG A 117 21.56 4.42 -21.22
CA ARG A 117 20.67 4.70 -22.35
C ARG A 117 21.19 5.87 -23.19
N HIS A 118 21.64 6.95 -22.57
CA HIS A 118 22.23 8.10 -23.29
C HIS A 118 23.53 7.74 -24.02
N GLN A 119 24.40 6.93 -23.39
CA GLN A 119 25.68 6.53 -23.98
C GLN A 119 25.52 5.57 -25.16
N THR A 120 24.65 4.56 -25.00
CA THR A 120 24.54 3.47 -25.99
C THR A 120 23.51 3.73 -27.08
N GLY A 121 22.56 4.65 -26.84
CA GLY A 121 21.40 4.85 -27.70
C GLY A 121 20.42 3.69 -27.73
N ARG A 122 20.60 2.65 -26.88
CA ARG A 122 19.78 1.43 -26.81
C ARG A 122 18.93 1.40 -25.55
N PRO A 123 17.70 0.84 -25.58
CA PRO A 123 16.93 0.62 -24.38
C PRO A 123 17.69 -0.21 -23.34
N GLN A 124 17.49 0.09 -22.06
CA GLN A 124 18.10 -0.60 -20.93
C GLN A 124 17.04 -1.36 -20.16
N VAL A 125 17.32 -2.60 -19.75
CA VAL A 125 16.40 -3.44 -18.96
C VAL A 125 17.17 -4.03 -17.78
N ASP A 126 16.73 -3.72 -16.55
CA ASP A 126 17.24 -4.36 -15.33
C ASP A 126 16.07 -4.75 -14.41
N ILE A 127 15.71 -6.03 -14.45
CA ILE A 127 14.68 -6.64 -13.61
C ILE A 127 15.29 -7.72 -12.69
N SER A 128 16.57 -7.60 -12.41
CA SER A 128 17.28 -8.51 -11.51
C SER A 128 16.79 -8.37 -10.05
N PHE A 129 17.10 -9.37 -9.23
CA PHE A 129 16.84 -9.38 -7.80
C PHE A 129 18.15 -9.39 -7.05
N PRO A 130 18.83 -8.22 -6.89
CA PRO A 130 20.05 -8.14 -6.10
C PRO A 130 19.72 -8.40 -4.63
N GLU A 131 20.62 -9.08 -3.92
CA GLU A 131 20.52 -9.23 -2.48
C GLU A 131 20.75 -7.86 -1.80
N ILE A 132 19.73 -7.34 -1.10
CA ILE A 132 19.77 -6.20 -0.13
C ILE A 132 20.20 -4.82 -0.67
N GLU A 133 20.83 -4.68 -1.83
CA GLU A 133 21.39 -3.41 -2.34
C GLU A 133 20.41 -2.22 -2.35
N LYS A 134 19.11 -2.45 -2.57
CA LYS A 134 18.14 -1.38 -2.74
C LYS A 134 18.11 -0.42 -1.54
N PHE A 135 18.03 -0.94 -0.34
CA PHE A 135 17.87 -0.11 0.86
C PHE A 135 19.13 0.64 1.24
N ASP A 136 20.31 0.09 0.91
CA ASP A 136 21.61 0.70 1.20
C ASP A 136 21.88 1.95 0.34
N HIS A 137 21.21 2.08 -0.81
CA HIS A 137 21.41 3.14 -1.79
C HIS A 137 20.25 4.13 -1.92
N LEU A 138 19.23 4.06 -1.03
CA LEU A 138 18.14 5.01 -1.07
C LEU A 138 18.50 6.32 -0.34
N PRO A 139 18.26 7.48 -0.95
CA PRO A 139 18.49 8.77 -0.30
C PRO A 139 17.50 8.99 0.84
N THR A 140 17.84 9.92 1.73
CA THR A 140 16.95 10.40 2.78
C THR A 140 15.64 10.91 2.18
N SER A 141 14.52 10.46 2.73
CA SER A 141 13.19 10.88 2.27
C SER A 141 12.99 12.37 2.48
N ARG A 142 12.45 13.06 1.48
CA ARG A 142 12.04 14.45 1.59
C ARG A 142 10.67 14.54 2.24
N LYS A 143 10.38 15.70 2.86
CA LYS A 143 9.13 15.95 3.57
C LYS A 143 7.92 15.64 2.67
N THR A 144 7.04 14.79 3.15
CA THR A 144 5.72 14.54 2.63
C THR A 144 4.66 15.11 3.58
N ARG A 145 3.42 15.21 3.15
CA ARG A 145 2.35 15.99 3.81
C ARG A 145 1.79 15.31 5.08
N GLY A 146 2.49 15.42 6.22
CA GLY A 146 1.99 15.00 7.53
C GLY A 146 2.07 13.51 7.82
N SER A 147 1.91 12.63 6.84
CA SER A 147 2.17 11.18 6.93
C SER A 147 3.30 10.77 5.98
N ALA A 148 4.02 9.70 6.33
CA ALA A 148 5.05 9.12 5.47
C ALA A 148 4.97 7.61 5.45
N TYR A 149 5.23 7.05 4.27
CA TYR A 149 5.44 5.63 4.08
C TYR A 149 6.89 5.27 4.39
N VAL A 150 7.08 4.18 5.15
CA VAL A 150 8.40 3.61 5.44
C VAL A 150 8.36 2.13 5.10
N SER A 151 9.09 1.73 4.07
CA SER A 151 9.25 0.30 3.75
C SER A 151 10.17 -0.34 4.77
N ILE A 152 9.66 -1.32 5.51
CA ILE A 152 10.41 -2.06 6.53
C ILE A 152 10.93 -3.40 6.01
N MET A 153 10.31 -3.91 4.96
CA MET A 153 10.66 -5.17 4.32
C MET A 153 10.17 -5.20 2.88
N GLU A 154 10.72 -6.08 2.08
CA GLU A 154 10.30 -6.30 0.71
C GLU A 154 10.26 -7.79 0.37
N GLY A 155 9.44 -8.17 -0.64
CA GLY A 155 9.21 -9.55 -1.02
C GLY A 155 8.28 -10.31 -0.08
N CYS A 156 7.99 -11.57 -0.40
CA CYS A 156 7.15 -12.43 0.43
C CYS A 156 7.43 -13.90 0.14
N SER A 157 7.75 -14.66 1.18
CA SER A 157 8.05 -16.10 1.10
C SER A 157 6.87 -17.02 1.45
N LYS A 158 5.62 -16.50 1.40
CA LYS A 158 4.43 -17.33 1.70
C LYS A 158 3.96 -18.17 0.52
N TYR A 159 4.27 -17.80 -0.72
CA TYR A 159 3.94 -18.54 -1.94
C TYR A 159 2.47 -18.99 -2.00
N CYS A 160 1.55 -18.11 -1.61
CA CYS A 160 0.13 -18.34 -1.80
C CYS A 160 -0.16 -18.67 -3.26
N SER A 161 -1.02 -19.67 -3.56
CA SER A 161 -1.14 -20.24 -4.91
C SER A 161 -1.58 -19.25 -6.00
N TYR A 162 -2.25 -18.16 -5.63
CA TYR A 162 -2.74 -17.11 -6.52
C TYR A 162 -1.82 -15.89 -6.62
N CYS A 163 -0.79 -15.79 -5.76
CA CYS A 163 -0.06 -14.55 -5.57
C CYS A 163 1.20 -14.47 -6.42
N VAL A 164 1.35 -13.36 -7.14
CA VAL A 164 2.50 -13.10 -8.01
C VAL A 164 3.66 -12.40 -7.30
N VAL A 165 3.46 -11.94 -6.05
CA VAL A 165 4.46 -11.14 -5.31
C VAL A 165 5.84 -11.81 -5.21
N PRO A 166 5.98 -13.11 -4.86
CA PRO A 166 7.30 -13.75 -4.83
C PRO A 166 8.05 -13.69 -6.16
N TYR A 167 7.32 -13.65 -7.27
CA TYR A 167 7.89 -13.64 -8.62
C TYR A 167 8.20 -12.22 -9.15
N THR A 168 7.62 -11.18 -8.53
CA THR A 168 7.78 -9.79 -8.99
C THR A 168 8.57 -8.92 -8.01
N ARG A 169 8.60 -9.28 -6.72
CA ARG A 169 9.32 -8.57 -5.67
C ARG A 169 10.35 -9.44 -4.93
N GLY A 170 10.42 -10.74 -5.27
CA GLY A 170 11.38 -11.68 -4.69
C GLY A 170 10.94 -12.25 -3.35
N GLU A 171 11.87 -12.96 -2.72
CA GLU A 171 11.74 -13.50 -1.38
C GLU A 171 11.75 -12.39 -0.33
N GLU A 172 11.32 -12.74 0.88
CA GLU A 172 11.16 -11.84 1.99
C GLU A 172 12.53 -11.38 2.53
N VAL A 173 12.78 -10.07 2.50
CA VAL A 173 13.96 -9.42 3.05
C VAL A 173 13.54 -8.29 3.97
N SER A 174 13.93 -8.36 5.25
CA SER A 174 13.70 -7.31 6.24
C SER A 174 14.86 -6.34 6.30
N ARG A 175 14.56 -5.05 6.41
CA ARG A 175 15.58 -4.01 6.64
C ARG A 175 16.15 -4.13 8.06
N PRO A 176 17.42 -3.78 8.27
CA PRO A 176 17.97 -3.62 9.61
C PRO A 176 17.13 -2.67 10.46
N LEU A 177 16.98 -2.98 11.75
CA LEU A 177 16.17 -2.18 12.67
C LEU A 177 16.64 -0.72 12.72
N ASP A 178 17.95 -0.52 12.86
CA ASP A 178 18.54 0.81 13.03
C ASP A 178 18.32 1.71 11.81
N ASP A 179 18.32 1.15 10.59
CA ASP A 179 18.06 1.88 9.35
C ASP A 179 16.61 2.37 9.29
N VAL A 180 15.66 1.51 9.70
CA VAL A 180 14.25 1.88 9.77
C VAL A 180 14.04 2.98 10.81
N LEU A 181 14.63 2.84 12.00
CA LEU A 181 14.50 3.85 13.06
C LEU A 181 15.15 5.18 12.67
N THR A 182 16.29 5.14 11.99
CA THR A 182 16.97 6.34 11.46
C THR A 182 16.10 7.08 10.45
N GLU A 183 15.47 6.35 9.50
CA GLU A 183 14.55 6.98 8.53
C GLU A 183 13.33 7.58 9.24
N VAL A 184 12.71 6.86 10.17
CA VAL A 184 11.57 7.37 10.95
C VAL A 184 11.93 8.61 11.76
N ALA A 185 13.08 8.60 12.46
CA ALA A 185 13.54 9.75 13.22
C ALA A 185 13.79 10.97 12.33
N GLY A 186 14.39 10.77 11.15
CA GLY A 186 14.60 11.83 10.17
C GLY A 186 13.29 12.42 9.64
N LEU A 187 12.26 11.59 9.40
CA LEU A 187 10.94 12.04 8.99
C LEU A 187 10.22 12.79 10.12
N ALA A 188 10.26 12.28 11.34
CA ALA A 188 9.68 12.94 12.51
C ALA A 188 10.32 14.32 12.78
N ALA A 189 11.65 14.44 12.62
CA ALA A 189 12.36 15.72 12.71
C ALA A 189 11.94 16.73 11.64
N GLN A 190 11.43 16.28 10.49
CA GLN A 190 10.83 17.12 9.44
C GLN A 190 9.36 17.49 9.73
N GLY A 191 8.79 17.02 10.85
CA GLY A 191 7.42 17.32 11.28
C GLY A 191 6.37 16.32 10.80
N ILE A 192 6.78 15.12 10.32
CA ILE A 192 5.87 14.03 10.00
C ILE A 192 5.30 13.45 11.31
N LYS A 193 3.98 13.36 11.40
CA LYS A 193 3.24 12.92 12.58
C LYS A 193 2.80 11.46 12.51
N GLU A 194 2.44 10.98 11.31
CA GLU A 194 2.00 9.61 11.10
C GLU A 194 3.03 8.84 10.27
N ILE A 195 3.44 7.68 10.80
CA ILE A 195 4.29 6.71 10.10
C ILE A 195 3.44 5.52 9.67
N VAL A 196 3.50 5.21 8.38
CA VAL A 196 2.85 4.03 7.81
C VAL A 196 3.91 3.01 7.43
N LEU A 197 4.02 1.94 8.21
CA LEU A 197 4.98 0.86 7.98
C LEU A 197 4.48 -0.03 6.83
N LEU A 198 5.29 -0.20 5.80
CA LEU A 198 4.96 -0.91 4.58
C LEU A 198 5.85 -2.14 4.35
N GLY A 199 5.26 -3.11 3.67
CA GLY A 199 5.90 -4.33 3.19
C GLY A 199 4.87 -5.20 2.48
N GLN A 200 5.26 -6.40 2.04
CA GLN A 200 4.31 -7.35 1.47
C GLN A 200 3.77 -8.34 2.50
N ASN A 201 4.41 -8.38 3.69
CA ASN A 201 4.01 -9.20 4.84
C ASN A 201 4.63 -8.61 6.12
N VAL A 202 4.20 -7.41 6.51
CA VAL A 202 4.87 -6.60 7.54
C VAL A 202 5.00 -7.30 8.89
N ASN A 203 4.05 -8.16 9.26
CA ASN A 203 4.11 -8.86 10.54
C ASN A 203 5.05 -10.08 10.57
N ALA A 204 5.69 -10.39 9.44
CA ALA A 204 6.82 -11.32 9.39
C ALA A 204 8.19 -10.60 9.49
N TYR A 205 8.21 -9.29 9.70
CA TYR A 205 9.44 -8.53 9.83
C TYR A 205 10.37 -9.12 10.90
N LEU A 206 11.65 -9.33 10.52
CA LEU A 206 12.75 -9.80 11.37
C LEU A 206 14.01 -9.03 11.00
N GLY A 207 14.12 -7.79 11.48
CA GLY A 207 15.24 -6.90 11.20
C GLY A 207 16.43 -7.17 12.11
N LYS A 208 17.65 -7.19 11.55
CA LYS A 208 18.87 -7.34 12.31
C LYS A 208 19.15 -6.06 13.10
N MET A 209 19.55 -6.21 14.36
CA MET A 209 20.03 -5.13 15.23
C MET A 209 21.54 -4.99 15.07
N SER A 210 22.04 -3.78 14.81
CA SER A 210 23.47 -3.56 14.48
C SER A 210 24.40 -3.86 15.65
N GLU A 211 24.03 -3.49 16.88
CA GLU A 211 24.87 -3.65 18.07
C GLU A 211 24.94 -5.10 18.56
N SER A 212 23.82 -5.81 18.66
CA SER A 212 23.76 -7.17 19.24
C SER A 212 23.85 -8.27 18.20
N GLY A 213 23.49 -7.97 16.94
CA GLY A 213 23.29 -8.97 15.90
C GLY A 213 22.03 -9.81 16.05
N GLU A 214 21.22 -9.56 17.09
CA GLU A 214 19.94 -10.21 17.33
C GLU A 214 18.88 -9.75 16.33
N LEU A 215 17.78 -10.49 16.23
CA LEU A 215 16.67 -10.16 15.36
C LEU A 215 15.56 -9.45 16.14
N ALA A 216 15.18 -8.27 15.68
CA ALA A 216 14.00 -7.55 16.13
C ALA A 216 12.77 -7.99 15.36
N ASP A 217 11.74 -8.45 16.02
CA ASP A 217 10.45 -8.74 15.39
C ASP A 217 9.61 -7.47 15.15
N PHE A 218 8.49 -7.63 14.47
CA PHE A 218 7.60 -6.52 14.15
C PHE A 218 7.02 -5.82 15.40
N ALA A 219 6.77 -6.57 16.46
CA ALA A 219 6.28 -6.02 17.71
C ALA A 219 7.30 -5.07 18.34
N LEU A 220 8.57 -5.50 18.40
CA LEU A 220 9.67 -4.67 18.92
C LEU A 220 9.89 -3.42 18.04
N LEU A 221 9.82 -3.55 16.72
CA LEU A 221 9.91 -2.39 15.83
C LEU A 221 8.83 -1.36 16.14
N ILE A 222 7.57 -1.77 16.33
CA ILE A 222 6.48 -0.85 16.68
C ILE A 222 6.75 -0.15 18.02
N GLU A 223 7.22 -0.90 19.03
CA GLU A 223 7.58 -0.33 20.33
C GLU A 223 8.64 0.77 20.20
N TYR A 224 9.73 0.53 19.44
CA TYR A 224 10.77 1.53 19.22
C TYR A 224 10.30 2.73 18.39
N VAL A 225 9.53 2.51 17.34
CA VAL A 225 8.97 3.61 16.53
C VAL A 225 8.05 4.50 17.37
N ALA A 226 7.31 3.92 18.32
CA ALA A 226 6.43 4.67 19.22
C ALA A 226 7.19 5.60 20.18
N GLU A 227 8.44 5.26 20.54
CA GLU A 227 9.29 6.08 21.42
C GLU A 227 9.97 7.23 20.69
N ILE A 228 9.96 7.26 19.35
CA ILE A 228 10.59 8.36 18.58
C ILE A 228 9.81 9.67 18.81
N PRO A 229 10.49 10.74 19.28
CA PRO A 229 9.86 12.04 19.46
C PRO A 229 9.29 12.59 18.15
N GLY A 230 8.07 13.13 18.20
CA GLY A 230 7.38 13.66 17.02
C GLY A 230 6.50 12.65 16.29
N VAL A 231 6.68 11.34 16.46
CA VAL A 231 5.73 10.33 15.99
C VAL A 231 4.50 10.32 16.90
N GLU A 232 3.34 10.61 16.33
CA GLU A 232 2.06 10.66 17.06
C GLU A 232 1.13 9.50 16.70
N ARG A 233 1.28 8.95 15.48
CA ARG A 233 0.45 7.85 14.99
C ARG A 233 1.27 6.85 14.19
N ILE A 234 1.01 5.57 14.43
CA ILE A 234 1.62 4.45 13.70
C ILE A 234 0.51 3.65 13.03
N ARG A 235 0.72 3.34 11.77
CA ARG A 235 -0.14 2.51 10.95
C ARG A 235 0.69 1.50 10.20
N PHE A 236 0.10 0.36 9.88
CA PHE A 236 0.74 -0.60 8.97
C PHE A 236 -0.31 -1.26 8.08
N THR A 237 0.14 -1.86 7.01
CA THR A 237 -0.71 -2.58 6.07
C THR A 237 -0.03 -3.82 5.52
N THR A 238 -0.80 -4.72 4.92
CA THR A 238 -0.32 -5.95 4.29
C THR A 238 0.24 -6.96 5.28
N SER A 239 -0.64 -7.49 6.14
CA SER A 239 -0.34 -8.51 7.14
C SER A 239 -0.79 -9.90 6.70
N HIS A 240 -0.21 -10.95 7.29
CA HIS A 240 -0.61 -12.32 7.09
C HIS A 240 -1.07 -12.95 8.42
N PRO A 241 -2.25 -13.59 8.50
CA PRO A 241 -2.78 -14.14 9.75
C PRO A 241 -1.83 -15.13 10.44
N LYS A 242 -1.09 -15.93 9.67
CA LYS A 242 -0.15 -16.91 10.22
C LYS A 242 0.98 -16.29 11.05
N GLU A 243 1.37 -15.06 10.75
CA GLU A 243 2.44 -14.33 11.45
C GLU A 243 1.87 -13.42 12.57
N PHE A 244 0.57 -13.52 12.89
CA PHE A 244 -0.05 -12.69 13.91
C PHE A 244 0.15 -13.30 15.29
N THR A 245 1.28 -12.95 15.93
CA THR A 245 1.73 -13.52 17.21
C THR A 245 0.99 -12.92 18.41
N GLN A 246 1.04 -13.60 19.56
CA GLN A 246 0.52 -13.05 20.82
C GLN A 246 1.26 -11.76 21.21
N ARG A 247 2.58 -11.68 20.97
CA ARG A 247 3.38 -10.47 21.22
C ARG A 247 2.87 -9.26 20.43
N LEU A 248 2.47 -9.45 19.16
CA LEU A 248 1.87 -8.38 18.37
C LEU A 248 0.51 -7.94 18.95
N ILE A 249 -0.31 -8.87 19.45
CA ILE A 249 -1.55 -8.54 20.15
C ILE A 249 -1.26 -7.71 21.41
N ASP A 250 -0.24 -8.08 22.17
CA ASP A 250 0.15 -7.37 23.39
C ASP A 250 0.63 -5.94 23.09
N VAL A 251 1.29 -5.71 21.94
CA VAL A 251 1.67 -4.36 21.48
C VAL A 251 0.46 -3.48 21.21
N TYR A 252 -0.63 -4.01 20.65
CA TYR A 252 -1.88 -3.26 20.50
C TYR A 252 -2.46 -2.81 21.85
N ALA A 253 -2.27 -3.61 22.92
CA ALA A 253 -2.69 -3.21 24.25
C ALA A 253 -1.79 -2.11 24.87
N LYS A 254 -0.48 -2.12 24.54
CA LYS A 254 0.54 -1.28 25.19
C LYS A 254 0.83 0.03 24.49
N VAL A 255 0.70 0.08 23.14
CA VAL A 255 1.13 1.22 22.31
C VAL A 255 -0.08 2.02 21.83
N PRO A 256 -0.46 3.13 22.51
CA PRO A 256 -1.62 3.93 22.13
C PRO A 256 -1.48 4.61 20.76
N LYS A 257 -0.24 4.90 20.33
CA LYS A 257 0.05 5.50 19.03
C LYS A 257 -0.25 4.56 17.86
N LEU A 258 -0.30 3.23 18.10
CA LEU A 258 -0.74 2.26 17.09
C LEU A 258 -2.26 2.35 16.92
N VAL A 259 -2.73 2.61 15.72
CA VAL A 259 -4.15 2.85 15.42
C VAL A 259 -5.04 1.63 15.71
N SER A 260 -6.28 1.88 16.13
CA SER A 260 -7.31 0.86 16.32
C SER A 260 -7.95 0.43 14.97
N HIS A 261 -7.13 0.26 13.95
CA HIS A 261 -7.51 -0.26 12.65
C HIS A 261 -6.54 -1.37 12.23
N LEU A 262 -7.09 -2.53 11.92
CA LEU A 262 -6.31 -3.68 11.47
C LEU A 262 -6.75 -4.10 10.07
N HIS A 263 -5.84 -4.00 9.10
CA HIS A 263 -6.01 -4.65 7.79
C HIS A 263 -5.35 -6.02 7.83
N LEU A 264 -6.15 -7.09 7.86
CA LEU A 264 -5.68 -8.48 7.94
C LEU A 264 -6.36 -9.34 6.86
N PRO A 265 -5.74 -9.47 5.69
CA PRO A 265 -6.30 -10.21 4.55
C PRO A 265 -6.56 -11.69 4.85
N VAL A 266 -7.82 -12.08 5.01
CA VAL A 266 -8.23 -13.47 5.20
C VAL A 266 -8.33 -14.23 3.88
N GLN A 267 -8.70 -13.55 2.81
CA GLN A 267 -8.95 -14.02 1.45
C GLN A 267 -10.25 -14.84 1.32
N HIS A 268 -10.51 -15.82 2.18
CA HIS A 268 -11.71 -16.65 2.19
C HIS A 268 -11.99 -17.21 3.61
N ALA A 269 -13.18 -17.80 3.82
CA ALA A 269 -13.59 -18.36 5.11
C ALA A 269 -13.85 -19.88 5.06
N SER A 270 -13.67 -20.52 3.93
CA SER A 270 -13.73 -21.97 3.82
C SER A 270 -12.32 -22.56 3.91
N ASP A 271 -12.12 -23.54 4.80
CA ASP A 271 -10.82 -24.18 5.00
C ASP A 271 -10.35 -24.95 3.74
N SER A 272 -11.28 -25.49 2.94
CA SER A 272 -10.95 -26.11 1.64
C SER A 272 -10.35 -25.09 0.67
N VAL A 273 -10.97 -23.91 0.54
CA VAL A 273 -10.49 -22.83 -0.32
C VAL A 273 -9.19 -22.23 0.22
N LEU A 274 -9.09 -21.98 1.54
CA LEU A 274 -7.85 -21.51 2.18
C LEU A 274 -6.68 -22.47 1.97
N SER A 275 -6.94 -23.78 2.05
CA SER A 275 -5.94 -24.81 1.76
C SER A 275 -5.51 -24.78 0.28
N ALA A 276 -6.45 -24.69 -0.65
CA ALA A 276 -6.16 -24.57 -2.08
C ALA A 276 -5.39 -23.26 -2.42
N MET A 277 -5.68 -22.19 -1.70
CA MET A 277 -4.93 -20.93 -1.74
C MET A 277 -3.55 -21.01 -1.07
N LYS A 278 -3.22 -22.10 -0.37
CA LYS A 278 -2.00 -22.29 0.43
C LYS A 278 -1.82 -21.21 1.53
N ARG A 279 -2.91 -20.86 2.22
CA ARG A 279 -2.85 -19.81 3.27
C ARG A 279 -2.20 -20.29 4.57
N GLY A 280 -2.23 -21.59 4.86
CA GLY A 280 -1.55 -22.20 6.02
C GLY A 280 -2.20 -21.90 7.38
N TYR A 281 -3.47 -21.50 7.40
CA TYR A 281 -4.30 -21.34 8.59
C TYR A 281 -5.76 -21.66 8.24
N THR A 282 -6.58 -21.86 9.27
CA THR A 282 -8.01 -22.14 9.20
C THR A 282 -8.86 -20.91 9.51
N ALA A 283 -10.14 -20.95 9.11
CA ALA A 283 -11.10 -19.92 9.46
C ALA A 283 -11.25 -19.74 11.00
N LEU A 284 -11.14 -20.83 11.77
CA LEU A 284 -11.22 -20.78 13.22
C LEU A 284 -10.03 -20.06 13.85
N GLU A 285 -8.82 -20.30 13.36
CA GLU A 285 -7.60 -19.61 13.81
C GLU A 285 -7.70 -18.10 13.52
N TYR A 286 -8.16 -17.72 12.34
CA TYR A 286 -8.41 -16.31 12.01
C TYR A 286 -9.40 -15.66 12.99
N LYS A 287 -10.56 -16.27 13.21
CA LYS A 287 -11.56 -15.79 14.19
C LYS A 287 -10.98 -15.67 15.60
N SER A 288 -10.11 -16.59 15.99
CA SER A 288 -9.43 -16.54 17.31
C SER A 288 -8.52 -15.32 17.43
N ILE A 289 -7.76 -14.97 16.37
CA ILE A 289 -6.94 -13.76 16.34
C ILE A 289 -7.83 -12.51 16.55
N ILE A 290 -8.89 -12.38 15.76
CA ILE A 290 -9.77 -11.19 15.84
C ILE A 290 -10.43 -11.07 17.22
N ARG A 291 -10.88 -12.18 17.82
CA ARG A 291 -11.45 -12.17 19.17
C ARG A 291 -10.43 -11.68 20.21
N LYS A 292 -9.18 -12.16 20.16
CA LYS A 292 -8.11 -11.70 21.05
C LYS A 292 -7.79 -10.21 20.83
N MET A 293 -7.76 -9.76 19.58
CA MET A 293 -7.54 -8.35 19.25
C MET A 293 -8.63 -7.45 19.84
N ARG A 294 -9.90 -7.81 19.68
CA ARG A 294 -11.02 -7.05 20.26
C ARG A 294 -11.08 -7.08 21.77
N ALA A 295 -10.50 -8.09 22.40
CA ALA A 295 -10.36 -8.13 23.86
C ALA A 295 -9.38 -7.08 24.40
N VAL A 296 -8.35 -6.72 23.63
CA VAL A 296 -7.35 -5.70 24.00
C VAL A 296 -7.63 -4.32 23.42
N ARG A 297 -8.36 -4.24 22.30
CA ARG A 297 -8.80 -3.02 21.61
C ARG A 297 -10.26 -3.16 21.20
N SER A 298 -11.19 -2.77 22.09
CA SER A 298 -12.64 -2.90 21.89
C SER A 298 -13.17 -2.04 20.73
N ASP A 299 -12.50 -0.95 20.41
CA ASP A 299 -12.75 -0.01 19.31
C ASP A 299 -12.12 -0.44 17.98
N LEU A 300 -11.51 -1.65 17.91
CA LEU A 300 -10.82 -2.12 16.73
C LEU A 300 -11.75 -2.23 15.52
N THR A 301 -11.44 -1.48 14.47
CA THR A 301 -12.02 -1.67 13.14
C THR A 301 -11.17 -2.65 12.33
N LEU A 302 -11.83 -3.54 11.61
CA LEU A 302 -11.23 -4.62 10.85
C LEU A 302 -11.50 -4.47 9.37
N SER A 303 -10.47 -4.51 8.55
CA SER A 303 -10.59 -4.61 7.08
C SER A 303 -9.82 -5.82 6.55
N SER A 304 -10.20 -6.27 5.36
CA SER A 304 -9.61 -7.46 4.75
C SER A 304 -9.64 -7.39 3.22
N ASP A 305 -8.93 -8.31 2.60
CA ASP A 305 -9.10 -8.66 1.18
C ASP A 305 -9.87 -9.97 1.08
N PHE A 306 -10.75 -10.06 0.10
CA PHE A 306 -11.55 -11.24 -0.19
C PHE A 306 -11.45 -11.59 -1.67
N ILE A 307 -11.31 -12.89 -1.96
CA ILE A 307 -11.33 -13.45 -3.31
C ILE A 307 -12.51 -14.40 -3.40
N VAL A 308 -13.43 -14.14 -4.33
CA VAL A 308 -14.55 -15.02 -4.68
C VAL A 308 -14.34 -15.67 -6.03
N GLY A 309 -14.99 -16.81 -6.27
CA GLY A 309 -14.84 -17.55 -7.52
C GLY A 309 -13.45 -18.15 -7.71
N PHE A 310 -12.78 -18.48 -6.61
CA PHE A 310 -11.54 -19.28 -6.69
C PHE A 310 -11.86 -20.67 -7.25
N PRO A 311 -10.99 -21.26 -8.10
CA PRO A 311 -11.23 -22.58 -8.66
C PRO A 311 -11.61 -23.62 -7.61
N GLY A 312 -12.76 -24.28 -7.79
CA GLY A 312 -13.31 -25.26 -6.87
C GLY A 312 -14.14 -24.68 -5.70
N GLU A 313 -14.35 -23.36 -5.63
CA GLU A 313 -15.25 -22.76 -4.64
C GLU A 313 -16.70 -23.16 -4.90
N THR A 314 -17.33 -23.79 -3.91
CA THR A 314 -18.75 -24.17 -3.94
C THR A 314 -19.66 -23.08 -3.36
N ASP A 315 -20.99 -23.21 -3.53
CA ASP A 315 -21.96 -22.33 -2.88
C ASP A 315 -21.92 -22.47 -1.35
N GLU A 316 -21.62 -23.66 -0.83
CA GLU A 316 -21.41 -23.87 0.61
C GLU A 316 -20.19 -23.08 1.14
N ASP A 317 -19.09 -23.10 0.37
CA ASP A 317 -17.89 -22.35 0.72
C ASP A 317 -18.15 -20.84 0.74
N PHE A 318 -18.87 -20.34 -0.28
CA PHE A 318 -19.28 -18.93 -0.32
C PHE A 318 -20.21 -18.55 0.85
N ASN A 319 -21.15 -19.43 1.22
CA ASN A 319 -21.99 -19.19 2.39
C ASN A 319 -21.19 -19.14 3.71
N LYS A 320 -20.10 -19.93 3.84
CA LYS A 320 -19.17 -19.81 4.99
C LYS A 320 -18.49 -18.45 5.01
N LEU A 321 -18.14 -17.90 3.84
CA LEU A 321 -17.56 -16.56 3.73
C LEU A 321 -18.54 -15.48 4.21
N LEU A 322 -19.78 -15.49 3.73
CA LEU A 322 -20.80 -14.53 4.15
C LEU A 322 -21.03 -14.58 5.67
N LYS A 323 -21.16 -15.81 6.24
CA LYS A 323 -21.30 -15.97 7.70
C LYS A 323 -20.13 -15.40 8.50
N MET A 324 -18.89 -15.59 8.02
CA MET A 324 -17.72 -14.99 8.69
C MET A 324 -17.76 -13.47 8.63
N VAL A 325 -18.14 -12.90 7.49
CA VAL A 325 -18.24 -11.44 7.32
C VAL A 325 -19.33 -10.87 8.23
N GLU A 326 -20.49 -11.53 8.33
CA GLU A 326 -21.55 -11.16 9.26
C GLU A 326 -21.13 -11.23 10.74
N GLU A 327 -20.40 -12.28 11.13
CA GLU A 327 -19.94 -12.50 12.50
C GLU A 327 -18.85 -11.50 12.92
N LEU A 328 -17.87 -11.28 12.04
CA LEU A 328 -16.69 -10.47 12.38
C LEU A 328 -16.88 -8.98 12.12
N GLN A 329 -17.90 -8.56 11.37
CA GLN A 329 -18.19 -7.16 11.09
C GLN A 329 -16.95 -6.43 10.51
N PHE A 330 -16.75 -6.60 9.21
CA PHE A 330 -15.65 -5.92 8.50
C PHE A 330 -16.03 -4.50 8.10
N ASP A 331 -15.06 -3.64 8.18
CA ASP A 331 -15.11 -2.30 7.61
C ASP A 331 -14.59 -2.32 6.16
N ASN A 332 -14.46 -1.17 5.52
CA ASN A 332 -14.00 -0.96 4.15
C ASN A 332 -12.97 -2.01 3.70
N SER A 333 -13.44 -3.03 3.01
CA SER A 333 -12.64 -4.18 2.60
C SER A 333 -12.62 -4.29 1.07
N PHE A 334 -11.61 -4.97 0.55
CA PHE A 334 -11.46 -5.13 -0.89
C PHE A 334 -11.92 -6.53 -1.31
N CYS A 335 -12.83 -6.58 -2.29
CA CYS A 335 -13.37 -7.82 -2.81
C CYS A 335 -13.02 -7.97 -4.29
N PHE A 336 -12.56 -9.15 -4.68
CA PHE A 336 -12.12 -9.44 -6.03
C PHE A 336 -12.71 -10.76 -6.51
N ILE A 337 -13.02 -10.84 -7.82
CA ILE A 337 -13.15 -12.12 -8.48
C ILE A 337 -11.74 -12.68 -8.67
N PHE A 338 -11.56 -13.98 -8.45
CA PHE A 338 -10.29 -14.64 -8.77
C PHE A 338 -9.91 -14.37 -10.23
N SER A 339 -8.69 -13.93 -10.44
CA SER A 339 -8.10 -13.70 -11.76
C SER A 339 -6.76 -14.43 -11.82
N PRO A 340 -6.57 -15.40 -12.73
CA PRO A 340 -5.32 -16.14 -12.83
C PRO A 340 -4.17 -15.23 -13.18
N ARG A 341 -3.04 -15.36 -12.47
CA ARG A 341 -1.82 -14.60 -12.73
C ARG A 341 -0.79 -15.51 -13.40
N PRO A 342 -0.18 -15.08 -14.52
CA PRO A 342 0.84 -15.88 -15.18
C PRO A 342 1.94 -16.32 -14.21
N GLY A 343 2.36 -17.57 -14.29
CA GLY A 343 3.42 -18.15 -13.46
C GLY A 343 2.99 -18.57 -12.06
N THR A 344 1.75 -18.28 -11.62
CA THR A 344 1.26 -18.74 -10.31
C THR A 344 0.63 -20.13 -10.38
N PRO A 345 0.71 -20.96 -9.31
CA PRO A 345 0.13 -22.29 -9.31
C PRO A 345 -1.38 -22.31 -9.59
N ALA A 346 -2.13 -21.32 -9.06
CA ALA A 346 -3.57 -21.24 -9.25
C ALA A 346 -3.99 -20.93 -10.70
N ALA A 347 -3.09 -20.36 -11.52
CA ALA A 347 -3.37 -20.13 -12.95
C ALA A 347 -3.58 -21.43 -13.75
N ASN A 348 -3.09 -22.55 -13.23
CA ASN A 348 -3.20 -23.88 -13.88
C ASN A 348 -4.34 -24.72 -13.32
N LEU A 349 -5.13 -24.20 -12.38
CA LEU A 349 -6.29 -24.91 -11.84
C LEU A 349 -7.46 -24.84 -12.83
N THR A 350 -8.20 -25.95 -12.93
CA THR A 350 -9.45 -25.98 -13.70
C THR A 350 -10.48 -25.10 -13.02
N ASP A 351 -11.07 -24.20 -13.79
CA ASP A 351 -12.04 -23.21 -13.31
C ASP A 351 -13.33 -23.31 -14.13
N ASP A 352 -14.24 -24.16 -13.66
CA ASP A 352 -15.52 -24.44 -14.32
C ASP A 352 -16.66 -23.53 -13.83
N THR A 353 -16.40 -22.58 -12.90
CA THR A 353 -17.43 -21.68 -12.37
C THR A 353 -17.74 -20.59 -13.39
N PRO A 354 -19.00 -20.49 -13.89
CA PRO A 354 -19.39 -19.42 -14.81
C PRO A 354 -19.14 -18.02 -14.24
N TYR A 355 -18.73 -17.08 -15.10
CA TYR A 355 -18.41 -15.71 -14.68
C TYR A 355 -19.60 -15.01 -14.00
N GLU A 356 -20.81 -15.26 -14.46
CA GLU A 356 -22.06 -14.70 -13.89
C GLU A 356 -22.26 -15.12 -12.43
N ILE A 357 -21.88 -16.36 -12.08
CA ILE A 357 -21.92 -16.83 -10.69
C ILE A 357 -20.89 -16.10 -9.84
N LYS A 358 -19.68 -15.96 -10.34
CA LYS A 358 -18.60 -15.21 -9.64
C LYS A 358 -19.00 -13.76 -9.45
N LEU A 359 -19.56 -13.12 -10.47
CA LEU A 359 -20.03 -11.74 -10.41
C LEU A 359 -21.14 -11.57 -9.37
N ARG A 360 -22.12 -12.50 -9.34
CA ARG A 360 -23.17 -12.48 -8.32
C ARG A 360 -22.61 -12.64 -6.91
N ARG A 361 -21.67 -13.57 -6.70
CA ARG A 361 -20.99 -13.74 -5.40
C ARG A 361 -20.27 -12.45 -4.99
N LEU A 362 -19.54 -11.81 -5.89
CA LEU A 362 -18.88 -10.54 -5.63
C LEU A 362 -19.87 -9.44 -5.23
N GLN A 363 -20.96 -9.29 -5.99
CA GLN A 363 -21.98 -8.26 -5.70
C GLN A 363 -22.65 -8.48 -4.33
N THR A 364 -22.96 -9.74 -3.99
CA THR A 364 -23.56 -10.10 -2.70
C THR A 364 -22.59 -9.76 -1.55
N LEU A 365 -21.31 -10.10 -1.69
CA LEU A 365 -20.29 -9.82 -0.68
C LEU A 365 -20.06 -8.32 -0.52
N LEU A 366 -19.97 -7.57 -1.62
CA LEU A 366 -19.81 -6.11 -1.59
C LEU A 366 -20.98 -5.45 -0.87
N ALA A 367 -22.22 -5.80 -1.21
CA ALA A 367 -23.41 -5.24 -0.56
C ALA A 367 -23.42 -5.48 0.96
N LEU A 368 -22.97 -6.67 1.41
CA LEU A 368 -22.86 -6.98 2.83
C LEU A 368 -21.81 -6.09 3.53
N ILE A 369 -20.61 -5.97 2.95
CA ILE A 369 -19.51 -5.17 3.49
C ILE A 369 -19.88 -3.67 3.50
N ASP A 370 -20.46 -3.15 2.42
CA ASP A 370 -20.91 -1.76 2.33
C ASP A 370 -21.93 -1.45 3.43
N SER A 371 -22.90 -2.36 3.67
CA SER A 371 -23.88 -2.23 4.77
C SER A 371 -23.21 -2.20 6.15
N GLN A 372 -22.14 -2.96 6.36
CA GLN A 372 -21.39 -2.94 7.62
C GLN A 372 -20.58 -1.64 7.77
N GLY A 373 -19.90 -1.21 6.72
CA GLY A 373 -19.13 0.04 6.68
C GLY A 373 -20.02 1.26 6.94
N GLU A 374 -21.26 1.26 6.39
CA GLU A 374 -22.25 2.29 6.67
C GLU A 374 -22.67 2.33 8.15
N LYS A 375 -22.95 1.16 8.76
CA LYS A 375 -23.28 1.08 10.20
C LYS A 375 -22.14 1.59 11.07
N ILE A 376 -20.90 1.26 10.75
CA ILE A 376 -19.70 1.75 11.46
C ILE A 376 -19.62 3.28 11.32
N SER A 377 -19.85 3.81 10.11
CA SER A 377 -19.84 5.26 9.87
C SER A 377 -20.96 5.98 10.64
N GLN A 378 -22.17 5.42 10.67
CA GLN A 378 -23.31 5.97 11.42
C GLN A 378 -23.05 5.99 12.93
N ALA A 379 -22.35 4.97 13.46
CA ALA A 379 -21.97 4.94 14.88
C ALA A 379 -20.95 6.02 15.26
N MET A 380 -20.25 6.62 14.28
CA MET A 380 -19.32 7.73 14.53
C MET A 380 -20.02 9.09 14.61
N LEU A 381 -21.27 9.21 14.18
CA LEU A 381 -22.01 10.48 14.19
C LEU A 381 -22.12 11.06 15.61
N GLY A 382 -21.70 12.30 15.77
CA GLY A 382 -21.67 13.02 17.05
C GLY A 382 -20.41 12.74 17.91
N ASN A 383 -19.59 11.78 17.55
CA ASN A 383 -18.32 11.51 18.24
C ASN A 383 -17.24 12.53 17.86
N THR A 384 -16.25 12.65 18.72
CA THR A 384 -15.02 13.39 18.46
C THR A 384 -13.97 12.43 17.92
N GLU A 385 -13.32 12.79 16.80
CA GLU A 385 -12.26 12.03 16.15
C GLU A 385 -11.01 12.90 15.98
N THR A 386 -9.86 12.37 16.36
CA THR A 386 -8.58 13.01 16.03
C THR A 386 -8.17 12.62 14.61
N ILE A 387 -8.03 13.61 13.74
CA ILE A 387 -7.63 13.40 12.34
C ILE A 387 -6.28 14.02 12.02
N LEU A 388 -5.56 13.41 11.10
CA LEU A 388 -4.41 14.04 10.45
C LEU A 388 -4.90 14.76 9.19
N VAL A 389 -4.67 16.07 9.09
CA VAL A 389 -5.02 16.83 7.88
C VAL A 389 -4.03 16.52 6.78
N GLU A 390 -4.52 15.92 5.69
CA GLU A 390 -3.69 15.46 4.56
C GLU A 390 -3.57 16.51 3.45
N GLY A 391 -4.56 17.38 3.29
CA GLY A 391 -4.59 18.40 2.24
C GLY A 391 -5.97 18.96 1.98
N LEU A 392 -6.13 19.60 0.83
CA LEU A 392 -7.45 19.99 0.32
C LEU A 392 -8.19 18.80 -0.25
N ALA A 393 -9.49 18.77 -0.07
CA ALA A 393 -10.40 17.85 -0.73
C ALA A 393 -10.44 18.11 -2.24
N LYS A 394 -11.07 17.22 -3.00
CA LYS A 394 -11.18 17.34 -4.46
C LYS A 394 -11.93 18.59 -4.94
N ASP A 395 -12.75 19.20 -4.09
CA ASP A 395 -13.46 20.45 -4.35
C ASP A 395 -12.53 21.69 -4.34
N GLY A 396 -11.29 21.52 -3.83
CA GLY A 396 -10.31 22.59 -3.73
C GLY A 396 -10.62 23.65 -2.65
N VAL A 397 -11.65 23.44 -1.83
CA VAL A 397 -12.15 24.41 -0.83
C VAL A 397 -12.02 23.82 0.57
N ASN A 398 -12.54 22.63 0.79
CA ASN A 398 -12.53 21.98 2.10
C ASN A 398 -11.20 21.29 2.38
N LEU A 399 -10.84 21.17 3.66
CA LEU A 399 -9.76 20.30 4.10
C LEU A 399 -10.22 18.85 4.09
N GLN A 400 -9.26 17.96 3.87
CA GLN A 400 -9.42 16.52 4.00
C GLN A 400 -8.43 15.99 5.03
N GLY A 401 -8.91 15.21 5.98
CA GLY A 401 -8.08 14.52 6.95
C GLY A 401 -8.46 13.07 7.11
N ARG A 402 -7.63 12.31 7.81
CA ARG A 402 -7.80 10.87 8.05
C ARG A 402 -7.82 10.54 9.54
N SER A 403 -8.86 9.84 9.97
CA SER A 403 -9.02 9.35 11.34
C SER A 403 -8.16 8.11 11.62
N ALA A 404 -8.08 7.70 12.89
CA ALA A 404 -7.39 6.48 13.30
C ALA A 404 -7.95 5.22 12.62
N ASN A 405 -9.24 5.13 12.43
CA ASN A 405 -9.92 4.02 11.74
C ASN A 405 -9.94 4.14 10.21
N ASN A 406 -9.06 4.98 9.65
CA ASN A 406 -8.83 5.14 8.22
C ASN A 406 -9.96 5.82 7.42
N ARG A 407 -10.89 6.50 8.10
CA ARG A 407 -11.97 7.26 7.44
C ARG A 407 -11.46 8.61 6.95
N ILE A 408 -11.90 9.00 5.76
CA ILE A 408 -11.71 10.34 5.23
C ILE A 408 -12.77 11.26 5.82
N ILE A 409 -12.35 12.37 6.40
CA ILE A 409 -13.21 13.38 6.98
C ILE A 409 -12.96 14.72 6.30
N HIS A 410 -14.01 15.32 5.79
CA HIS A 410 -14.01 16.65 5.20
C HIS A 410 -14.43 17.69 6.24
N LEU A 411 -13.76 18.84 6.26
CA LEU A 411 -14.09 19.97 7.13
C LEU A 411 -13.81 21.29 6.42
N GLU A 412 -14.53 22.35 6.80
CA GLU A 412 -14.31 23.68 6.29
C GLU A 412 -12.98 24.25 6.79
N VAL A 413 -12.30 25.06 5.96
CA VAL A 413 -11.06 25.75 6.33
C VAL A 413 -11.39 26.93 7.22
N PRO A 414 -10.97 26.96 8.51
CA PRO A 414 -11.41 27.98 9.44
C PRO A 414 -10.91 29.39 9.12
N ASP A 415 -9.72 29.53 8.54
CA ASP A 415 -9.02 30.80 8.29
C ASP A 415 -8.70 31.05 6.82
N HIS A 416 -9.33 30.31 5.88
CA HIS A 416 -9.08 30.36 4.44
C HIS A 416 -7.62 30.11 4.02
N ASN A 417 -6.75 29.64 4.92
CA ASN A 417 -5.37 29.26 4.63
C ASN A 417 -5.14 27.77 4.97
N SER A 418 -5.32 26.93 3.95
CA SER A 418 -5.17 25.48 4.10
C SER A 418 -3.77 25.04 4.52
N ASP A 419 -2.72 25.79 4.17
CA ASP A 419 -1.33 25.43 4.49
C ASP A 419 -1.05 25.46 6.01
N ASN A 420 -1.82 26.26 6.76
CA ASN A 420 -1.72 26.29 8.21
C ASN A 420 -2.17 25.01 8.90
N TRP A 421 -2.95 24.17 8.20
CA TRP A 421 -3.61 22.99 8.75
C TRP A 421 -3.01 21.67 8.27
N ILE A 422 -2.45 21.65 7.05
CA ILE A 422 -1.88 20.43 6.46
C ILE A 422 -0.74 19.90 7.33
N GLY A 423 -0.80 18.62 7.68
CA GLY A 423 0.17 17.94 8.52
C GLY A 423 -0.09 18.04 10.01
N LYS A 424 -1.15 18.75 10.45
CA LYS A 424 -1.53 18.80 11.87
C LYS A 424 -2.50 17.71 12.25
N MET A 425 -2.38 17.26 13.50
CA MET A 425 -3.40 16.47 14.18
C MET A 425 -4.40 17.42 14.81
N ILE A 426 -5.70 17.23 14.54
CA ILE A 426 -6.78 18.08 15.05
C ILE A 426 -7.98 17.24 15.46
N ASP A 427 -8.73 17.72 16.44
CA ASP A 427 -9.96 17.09 16.89
C ASP A 427 -11.17 17.68 16.17
N VAL A 428 -11.99 16.81 15.61
CA VAL A 428 -13.21 17.16 14.86
C VAL A 428 -14.42 16.40 15.42
N LYS A 429 -15.54 17.08 15.51
CA LYS A 429 -16.83 16.44 15.82
C LYS A 429 -17.47 15.99 14.51
N ILE A 430 -17.82 14.71 14.42
CA ILE A 430 -18.48 14.18 13.22
C ILE A 430 -19.94 14.67 13.18
N THR A 431 -20.30 15.38 12.10
CA THR A 431 -21.61 16.01 11.94
C THR A 431 -22.47 15.38 10.85
N GLU A 432 -21.85 14.68 9.89
CA GLU A 432 -22.58 14.06 8.78
C GLU A 432 -21.86 12.82 8.25
N VAL A 433 -22.62 11.81 7.85
CA VAL A 433 -22.14 10.61 7.16
C VAL A 433 -22.47 10.73 5.68
N LEU A 434 -21.44 10.70 4.84
CA LEU A 434 -21.55 10.75 3.38
C LEU A 434 -21.24 9.37 2.79
N ASN A 435 -21.40 9.22 1.47
CA ASN A 435 -20.98 8.01 0.78
C ASN A 435 -19.45 7.83 0.90
N TYR A 436 -19.00 6.85 1.66
CA TYR A 436 -17.57 6.49 1.88
C TYR A 436 -16.72 7.53 2.62
N THR A 437 -17.26 8.68 3.01
CA THR A 437 -16.56 9.74 3.75
C THR A 437 -17.44 10.31 4.85
N LEU A 438 -16.86 11.11 5.73
CA LEU A 438 -17.58 11.82 6.78
C LEU A 438 -17.37 13.33 6.62
N ARG A 439 -18.24 14.12 7.24
CA ARG A 439 -18.02 15.54 7.47
C ARG A 439 -17.86 15.81 8.96
N GLY A 440 -17.00 16.71 9.31
CA GLY A 440 -16.76 17.12 10.69
C GLY A 440 -16.61 18.62 10.83
N GLU A 441 -16.76 19.09 12.05
CA GLU A 441 -16.52 20.47 12.47
C GLU A 441 -15.36 20.51 13.44
N LEU A 442 -14.47 21.51 13.30
CA LEU A 442 -13.32 21.71 14.16
C LEU A 442 -13.80 21.98 15.61
N ILE A 443 -13.17 21.32 16.57
CA ILE A 443 -13.34 21.63 17.99
C ILE A 443 -12.28 22.67 18.37
N GLU A 444 -12.68 23.92 18.65
CA GLU A 444 -11.79 25.10 18.83
C GLU A 444 -10.73 24.97 19.93
N SER A 445 -10.78 23.97 20.78
CA SER A 445 -9.94 23.88 21.98
C SER A 445 -8.65 23.05 21.86
N TYR A 446 -8.40 22.34 20.76
CA TYR A 446 -7.23 21.44 20.66
C TYR A 446 -6.60 21.42 19.26
N VAL A 447 -5.65 22.31 19.05
CA VAL A 447 -4.63 22.17 17.99
C VAL A 447 -3.38 21.59 18.67
N HIS A 448 -3.07 20.34 18.43
CA HIS A 448 -1.89 19.64 18.99
C HIS A 448 -0.66 19.82 18.13
#